data_aec283eae8b064222bce6151533f92ae
#
_entry.id   aec283eae8b064222bce6151533f92ae
#
_cell.length_a   1.000
_cell.length_b   1.000
_cell.length_c   1.000
_cell.angle_alpha   90.00
_cell.angle_beta   90.00
_cell.angle_gamma   90.00
#
_symmetry.space_group_name_H-M   'P 1'
#
loop_
_entity.id
_entity.type
_entity.pdbx_description
1 polymer ?
#
loop_
_entity_poly.entity_id
_entity_poly.type
_entity_poly.pdbx_seq_one_letter_code
_entity_poly.pdbx_strand_id
1 'polypeptide(L)'
;MRQQIFLIAFLIFVGGCVSYHPEPLLPGKSADSLESRKIDDPGLRLFLVLHGRKPNHWPKRSWDLADLTLVALYESPDLYVQRTFVDLSLAGITTAGQRPNPSFSFFTALNSIVIAPEETSPWALGMLFDLPLETAGKRGIRIREARNLSGAAQFQLGQTAWNVRSRVRRRFIAYVHGIRQARNLEKEVAVRLRILRLWQQRYRLGESSAIKEEAARIDLERARLLLNAVQEQEAASRVALAQAMGLPEKALDSVRISCSDVDKAPSADLLPVPSVQRAALTNRLDIREALERYAASEEALRLEIANQYPNVHLGPGYAFDQGDNIWALGFSIPLPILNQNQGPIAEARERRTQAYALFTALQFHVMGQVESSLAHYRGALKTFNTNRILLARQKAYQRMIGRRFAEGEVDRLALLDSRLALLATKRNHLAALMNVQKTLESLEDAVQVPLVGSSGRGQDPSPRKNLNRSPFHDHRSK
;
A
#
# COMPACT_ATOMS: atom_id res chain seq x y z
N MET A 1 46.65 21.02 -36.81
CA MET A 1 45.29 20.46 -36.95
C MET A 1 45.14 19.00 -36.53
N ARG A 2 46.04 18.07 -36.88
CA ARG A 2 45.90 16.65 -36.51
C ARG A 2 45.95 16.36 -34.95
N GLN A 3 46.76 17.07 -34.19
CA GLN A 3 46.86 16.92 -32.72
C GLN A 3 45.63 17.47 -32.01
N GLN A 4 44.97 18.50 -32.53
CA GLN A 4 43.74 19.06 -31.93
C GLN A 4 42.52 18.16 -32.10
N ILE A 5 42.44 17.40 -33.18
CA ILE A 5 41.34 16.44 -33.43
C ILE A 5 41.44 15.24 -32.45
N PHE A 6 42.64 14.76 -32.15
CA PHE A 6 42.87 13.69 -31.14
C PHE A 6 42.53 14.13 -29.72
N LEU A 7 42.81 15.38 -29.36
CA LEU A 7 42.48 15.93 -28.05
C LEU A 7 40.96 16.14 -27.86
N ILE A 8 40.27 16.55 -28.90
CA ILE A 8 38.80 16.71 -28.89
C ILE A 8 38.12 15.35 -28.84
N ALA A 9 38.59 14.35 -29.59
CA ALA A 9 38.05 12.98 -29.53
C ALA A 9 38.29 12.33 -28.15
N PHE A 10 39.40 12.56 -27.49
CA PHE A 10 39.68 12.07 -26.13
C PHE A 10 38.85 12.77 -25.06
N LEU A 11 38.58 14.07 -25.19
CA LEU A 11 37.72 14.84 -24.30
C LEU A 11 36.25 14.40 -24.34
N ILE A 12 35.75 13.93 -25.49
CA ILE A 12 34.38 13.41 -25.64
C ILE A 12 34.23 12.06 -24.92
N PHE A 13 35.30 11.28 -24.80
CA PHE A 13 35.26 9.99 -24.09
C PHE A 13 35.27 10.12 -22.57
N VAL A 14 35.74 11.22 -22.00
CA VAL A 14 35.86 11.42 -20.54
C VAL A 14 34.63 12.06 -19.91
N GLY A 15 33.77 12.72 -20.71
CA GLY A 15 32.65 13.53 -20.20
C GLY A 15 31.40 12.77 -19.78
N GLY A 16 31.36 11.44 -19.87
CA GLY A 16 30.13 10.66 -19.65
C GLY A 16 30.16 9.64 -18.50
N CYS A 17 31.26 9.54 -17.77
CA CYS A 17 31.39 8.53 -16.71
C CYS A 17 30.83 9.06 -15.38
N VAL A 18 29.79 8.39 -14.86
CA VAL A 18 29.28 8.62 -13.50
C VAL A 18 30.24 7.99 -12.50
N SER A 19 30.71 8.77 -11.51
CA SER A 19 31.52 8.25 -10.42
C SER A 19 30.66 7.63 -9.32
N TYR A 20 31.14 6.56 -8.71
CA TYR A 20 30.49 5.95 -7.55
C TYR A 20 30.71 6.81 -6.30
N HIS A 21 29.61 7.15 -5.62
CA HIS A 21 29.62 7.77 -4.30
C HIS A 21 29.00 6.80 -3.29
N PRO A 22 29.74 6.38 -2.23
CA PRO A 22 29.19 5.48 -1.22
C PRO A 22 28.13 6.20 -0.37
N GLU A 23 26.95 5.60 -0.24
CA GLU A 23 25.88 6.03 0.67
C GLU A 23 25.68 4.95 1.74
N PRO A 24 26.47 4.92 2.83
CA PRO A 24 26.32 3.90 3.87
C PRO A 24 25.03 4.09 4.66
N LEU A 25 24.32 2.98 4.90
CA LEU A 25 23.17 2.98 5.80
C LEU A 25 23.68 3.14 7.25
N LEU A 26 23.15 4.15 7.94
CA LEU A 26 23.45 4.44 9.35
C LEU A 26 22.21 4.15 10.21
N PRO A 27 22.10 2.97 10.83
CA PRO A 27 20.89 2.55 11.57
C PRO A 27 20.48 3.53 12.68
N GLY A 28 21.45 4.15 13.39
CA GLY A 28 21.16 5.16 14.41
C GLY A 28 20.45 6.38 13.84
N LYS A 29 20.96 6.97 12.74
CA LYS A 29 20.29 8.11 12.10
C LYS A 29 18.88 7.78 11.58
N SER A 30 18.72 6.56 11.06
CA SER A 30 17.40 6.07 10.63
C SER A 30 16.43 5.95 11.80
N ALA A 31 16.88 5.38 12.94
CA ALA A 31 16.09 5.27 14.15
C ALA A 31 15.69 6.66 14.69
N ASP A 32 16.64 7.58 14.82
CA ASP A 32 16.41 8.96 15.28
C ASP A 32 15.36 9.68 14.41
N SER A 33 15.43 9.48 13.07
CA SER A 33 14.47 10.08 12.14
C SER A 33 13.05 9.52 12.32
N LEU A 34 12.91 8.24 12.65
CA LEU A 34 11.62 7.59 12.91
C LEU A 34 11.04 8.01 14.25
N GLU A 35 11.87 8.08 15.30
CA GLU A 35 11.47 8.47 16.65
C GLU A 35 11.10 9.95 16.77
N SER A 36 11.70 10.80 15.93
CA SER A 36 11.44 12.26 15.92
C SER A 36 10.19 12.67 15.15
N ARG A 37 9.52 11.72 14.44
CA ARG A 37 8.30 12.03 13.68
C ARG A 37 7.19 12.56 14.55
N LYS A 38 6.54 13.62 14.10
CA LYS A 38 5.45 14.31 14.82
C LYS A 38 4.29 14.61 13.88
N ILE A 39 3.10 14.71 14.47
CA ILE A 39 1.89 15.04 13.71
C ILE A 39 1.76 16.54 13.40
N ASP A 40 2.64 17.37 13.93
CA ASP A 40 2.69 18.83 13.73
C ASP A 40 3.72 19.29 12.69
N ASP A 41 4.24 18.36 11.87
CA ASP A 41 5.17 18.66 10.78
C ASP A 41 4.59 19.69 9.80
N PRO A 42 5.33 20.77 9.45
CA PRO A 42 4.92 21.76 8.45
C PRO A 42 4.66 21.17 7.06
N GLY A 43 5.41 20.15 6.61
CA GLY A 43 5.19 19.45 5.36
C GLY A 43 3.86 18.70 5.34
N LEU A 44 3.50 18.08 6.46
CA LEU A 44 2.19 17.44 6.64
C LEU A 44 1.05 18.45 6.53
N ARG A 45 1.21 19.67 7.10
CA ARG A 45 0.22 20.75 6.93
C ARG A 45 -0.03 21.08 5.46
N LEU A 46 1.03 21.25 4.68
CA LEU A 46 0.92 21.53 3.25
C LEU A 46 0.23 20.37 2.51
N PHE A 47 0.60 19.14 2.85
CA PHE A 47 -0.02 17.94 2.27
C PHE A 47 -1.53 17.88 2.55
N LEU A 48 -1.96 18.16 3.79
CA LEU A 48 -3.38 18.23 4.16
C LEU A 48 -4.13 19.30 3.35
N VAL A 49 -3.55 20.49 3.19
CA VAL A 49 -4.15 21.60 2.43
C VAL A 49 -4.32 21.22 0.95
N LEU A 50 -3.32 20.58 0.34
CA LEU A 50 -3.37 20.09 -1.05
C LEU A 50 -4.47 19.02 -1.25
N HIS A 51 -4.81 18.28 -0.20
CA HIS A 51 -5.90 17.28 -0.20
C HIS A 51 -7.23 17.82 0.33
N GLY A 52 -7.43 19.14 0.29
CA GLY A 52 -8.70 19.79 0.60
C GLY A 52 -9.02 19.93 2.09
N ARG A 53 -8.04 19.64 2.97
CA ARG A 53 -8.16 19.84 4.42
C ARG A 53 -7.51 21.16 4.83
N LYS A 54 -8.29 22.18 5.15
CA LYS A 54 -7.79 23.49 5.57
C LYS A 54 -7.90 23.64 7.09
N PRO A 55 -6.86 23.30 7.88
CA PRO A 55 -6.89 23.48 9.32
C PRO A 55 -6.87 24.97 9.68
N ASN A 56 -7.85 25.44 10.46
CA ASN A 56 -7.92 26.83 10.94
C ASN A 56 -6.77 27.16 11.93
N HIS A 57 -6.25 26.14 12.62
CA HIS A 57 -5.11 26.24 13.55
C HIS A 57 -4.15 25.10 13.31
N TRP A 58 -2.85 25.36 13.49
CA TRP A 58 -1.81 24.33 13.42
C TRP A 58 -0.97 24.34 14.71
N PRO A 59 -0.74 23.19 15.34
CA PRO A 59 -1.34 21.87 15.04
C PRO A 59 -2.85 21.83 15.24
N LYS A 60 -3.53 20.91 14.54
CA LYS A 60 -4.98 20.75 14.58
C LYS A 60 -5.43 20.25 15.95
N ARG A 61 -6.49 20.86 16.52
CA ARG A 61 -6.98 20.49 17.86
C ARG A 61 -7.69 19.13 17.92
N SER A 62 -8.34 18.72 16.83
CA SER A 62 -9.08 17.46 16.74
C SER A 62 -8.88 16.83 15.37
N TRP A 63 -8.60 15.55 15.34
CA TRP A 63 -8.27 14.76 14.15
C TRP A 63 -9.36 13.73 13.89
N ASP A 64 -9.94 13.74 12.71
CA ASP A 64 -10.91 12.75 12.25
C ASP A 64 -10.21 11.60 11.49
N LEU A 65 -10.98 10.54 11.15
CA LEU A 65 -10.43 9.39 10.43
C LEU A 65 -9.80 9.79 9.08
N ALA A 66 -10.38 10.76 8.37
CA ALA A 66 -9.85 11.20 7.09
C ALA A 66 -8.52 11.95 7.25
N ASP A 67 -8.38 12.77 8.30
CA ASP A 67 -7.11 13.41 8.62
C ASP A 67 -6.03 12.38 8.96
N LEU A 68 -6.34 11.40 9.83
CA LEU A 68 -5.41 10.33 10.21
C LEU A 68 -5.00 9.46 9.01
N THR A 69 -5.92 9.27 8.07
CA THR A 69 -5.62 8.59 6.81
C THR A 69 -4.61 9.37 5.96
N LEU A 70 -4.77 10.69 5.88
CA LEU A 70 -3.82 11.55 5.14
C LEU A 70 -2.45 11.58 5.83
N VAL A 71 -2.40 11.60 7.17
CA VAL A 71 -1.13 11.44 7.91
C VAL A 71 -0.44 10.13 7.51
N ALA A 72 -1.18 9.02 7.49
CA ALA A 72 -0.62 7.73 7.12
C ALA A 72 -0.14 7.69 5.65
N LEU A 73 -0.85 8.33 4.73
CA LEU A 73 -0.42 8.43 3.33
C LEU A 73 0.84 9.30 3.16
N TYR A 74 1.06 10.26 4.07
CA TYR A 74 2.26 11.09 4.09
C TYR A 74 3.46 10.36 4.71
N GLU A 75 3.27 9.70 5.87
CA GLU A 75 4.32 9.12 6.70
C GLU A 75 4.63 7.63 6.41
N SER A 76 3.79 6.93 5.62
CA SER A 76 3.91 5.47 5.45
C SER A 76 5.24 5.04 4.82
N PRO A 77 6.04 4.22 5.52
CA PRO A 77 7.24 3.61 4.93
C PRO A 77 6.92 2.69 3.76
N ASP A 78 5.77 1.97 3.81
CA ASP A 78 5.34 1.07 2.73
C ASP A 78 5.15 1.83 1.42
N LEU A 79 4.60 3.06 1.48
CA LEU A 79 4.42 3.91 0.31
C LEU A 79 5.76 4.43 -0.23
N TYR A 80 6.69 4.74 0.66
CA TYR A 80 8.03 5.14 0.24
C TYR A 80 8.72 4.01 -0.54
N VAL A 81 8.71 2.79 0.02
CA VAL A 81 9.25 1.60 -0.68
C VAL A 81 8.57 1.42 -2.04
N GLN A 82 7.24 1.50 -2.10
CA GLN A 82 6.54 1.28 -3.36
C GLN A 82 6.81 2.38 -4.41
N ARG A 83 7.07 3.62 -3.99
CA ARG A 83 7.52 4.70 -4.89
C ARG A 83 8.87 4.37 -5.51
N THR A 84 9.83 3.84 -4.72
CA THR A 84 11.13 3.43 -5.27
C THR A 84 11.01 2.29 -6.31
N PHE A 85 10.01 1.39 -6.17
CA PHE A 85 9.70 0.40 -7.22
C PHE A 85 9.16 1.04 -8.49
N VAL A 86 8.34 2.09 -8.39
CA VAL A 86 7.88 2.85 -9.56
C VAL A 86 9.08 3.54 -10.23
N ASP A 87 9.93 4.21 -9.46
CA ASP A 87 11.13 4.88 -9.98
C ASP A 87 12.09 3.89 -10.66
N LEU A 88 12.29 2.71 -10.05
CA LEU A 88 13.05 1.61 -10.64
C LEU A 88 12.45 1.16 -11.99
N SER A 89 11.12 1.02 -12.06
CA SER A 89 10.43 0.62 -13.29
C SER A 89 10.54 1.68 -14.39
N LEU A 90 10.54 2.97 -14.02
CA LEU A 90 10.76 4.08 -14.94
C LEU A 90 12.20 4.09 -15.48
N ALA A 91 13.19 3.83 -14.63
CA ALA A 91 14.58 3.64 -15.06
C ALA A 91 14.70 2.44 -16.02
N GLY A 92 13.92 1.38 -15.80
CA GLY A 92 13.84 0.22 -16.70
C GLY A 92 13.38 0.58 -18.12
N ILE A 93 12.52 1.61 -18.30
CA ILE A 93 12.14 2.10 -19.63
C ILE A 93 13.35 2.71 -20.34
N THR A 94 14.20 3.44 -19.62
CA THR A 94 15.44 4.01 -20.17
C THR A 94 16.38 2.89 -20.61
N THR A 95 16.57 1.86 -19.77
CA THR A 95 17.40 0.69 -20.11
C THR A 95 16.86 -0.05 -21.35
N ALA A 96 15.53 -0.29 -21.41
CA ALA A 96 14.90 -0.94 -22.56
C ALA A 96 15.07 -0.14 -23.86
N GLY A 97 15.23 1.19 -23.75
CA GLY A 97 15.45 2.11 -24.85
C GLY A 97 16.91 2.23 -25.32
N GLN A 98 17.87 1.65 -24.61
CA GLN A 98 19.29 1.73 -24.99
C GLN A 98 19.53 0.97 -26.30
N ARG A 99 20.43 1.54 -27.09
CA ARG A 99 20.97 0.87 -28.29
C ARG A 99 22.27 0.16 -27.92
N PRO A 100 22.61 -0.95 -28.55
CA PRO A 100 23.91 -1.57 -28.36
C PRO A 100 25.03 -0.62 -28.81
N ASN A 101 26.11 -0.57 -28.07
CA ASN A 101 27.26 0.26 -28.44
C ASN A 101 28.01 -0.34 -29.63
N PRO A 102 28.56 0.49 -30.51
CA PRO A 102 29.52 0.02 -31.49
C PRO A 102 30.81 -0.45 -30.81
N SER A 103 31.46 -1.45 -31.37
CA SER A 103 32.78 -1.89 -30.94
C SER A 103 33.85 -1.43 -31.93
N PHE A 104 35.03 -1.16 -31.42
CA PHE A 104 36.23 -0.83 -32.18
C PHE A 104 37.30 -1.86 -31.89
N SER A 105 37.82 -2.45 -32.96
CA SER A 105 38.94 -3.40 -32.88
C SER A 105 40.13 -2.84 -33.61
N PHE A 106 41.29 -2.92 -32.99
CA PHE A 106 42.56 -2.60 -33.57
C PHE A 106 43.47 -3.83 -33.47
N PHE A 107 44.10 -4.18 -34.57
CA PHE A 107 45.08 -5.26 -34.58
C PHE A 107 46.33 -4.84 -35.32
N THR A 108 47.43 -5.41 -34.94
CA THR A 108 48.73 -5.27 -35.60
C THR A 108 49.37 -6.64 -35.74
N ALA A 109 49.98 -6.91 -36.88
CA ALA A 109 50.70 -8.15 -37.16
C ALA A 109 52.04 -7.85 -37.84
N LEU A 110 52.98 -8.72 -37.65
CA LEU A 110 54.31 -8.69 -38.30
C LEU A 110 54.37 -9.88 -39.21
N ASN A 111 54.47 -9.67 -40.49
CA ASN A 111 54.70 -10.70 -41.49
C ASN A 111 56.16 -11.09 -41.45
N SER A 112 56.50 -12.31 -40.99
CA SER A 112 57.88 -12.82 -40.86
C SER A 112 58.48 -13.34 -42.15
N ILE A 113 57.63 -13.58 -43.15
CA ILE A 113 58.05 -14.00 -44.51
C ILE A 113 57.55 -12.99 -45.51
N VAL A 114 58.43 -12.15 -46.07
CA VAL A 114 58.10 -11.17 -47.09
C VAL A 114 58.78 -11.58 -48.39
N ILE A 115 58.00 -11.74 -49.43
CA ILE A 115 58.47 -12.30 -50.72
C ILE A 115 59.35 -11.30 -51.48
N ALA A 116 59.20 -9.99 -51.23
CA ALA A 116 60.03 -8.92 -51.81
C ALA A 116 60.41 -7.90 -50.72
N PRO A 117 61.41 -8.21 -49.89
CA PRO A 117 61.71 -7.44 -48.67
C PRO A 117 62.21 -6.02 -48.91
N GLU A 118 62.66 -5.68 -50.09
CA GLU A 118 63.16 -4.33 -50.39
C GLU A 118 62.06 -3.33 -50.75
N GLU A 119 60.85 -3.79 -51.12
CA GLU A 119 59.73 -2.95 -51.55
C GLU A 119 58.47 -3.03 -50.66
N THR A 120 58.41 -3.98 -49.76
CA THR A 120 57.18 -4.23 -48.99
C THR A 120 57.39 -4.05 -47.47
N SER A 121 56.44 -3.42 -46.80
CA SER A 121 56.45 -3.29 -45.32
C SER A 121 56.11 -4.63 -44.65
N PRO A 122 56.89 -5.11 -43.67
CA PRO A 122 56.57 -6.31 -42.93
C PRO A 122 55.38 -6.12 -41.94
N TRP A 123 54.92 -4.89 -41.76
CA TRP A 123 53.87 -4.59 -40.82
C TRP A 123 52.49 -4.61 -41.49
N ALA A 124 51.54 -5.30 -40.85
CA ALA A 124 50.13 -5.18 -41.15
C ALA A 124 49.42 -4.52 -39.98
N LEU A 125 48.58 -3.56 -40.25
CA LEU A 125 47.76 -2.85 -39.26
C LEU A 125 46.30 -2.91 -39.73
N GLY A 126 45.41 -3.12 -38.79
CA GLY A 126 43.96 -3.10 -39.10
C GLY A 126 43.14 -2.41 -38.03
N MET A 127 42.12 -1.72 -38.49
CA MET A 127 41.06 -1.09 -37.68
C MET A 127 39.71 -1.53 -38.21
N LEU A 128 38.84 -2.02 -37.33
CA LEU A 128 37.51 -2.44 -37.67
C LEU A 128 36.52 -1.86 -36.67
N PHE A 129 35.47 -1.25 -37.17
CA PHE A 129 34.32 -0.86 -36.40
C PHE A 129 33.23 -1.93 -36.64
N ASP A 130 32.50 -2.28 -35.56
CA ASP A 130 31.29 -3.10 -35.64
C ASP A 130 30.12 -2.31 -35.07
N LEU A 131 29.17 -1.96 -35.95
CA LEU A 131 27.96 -1.21 -35.61
C LEU A 131 26.74 -2.14 -35.67
N PRO A 132 26.23 -2.61 -34.51
CA PRO A 132 25.05 -3.46 -34.47
C PRO A 132 23.78 -2.64 -34.74
N LEU A 133 23.03 -3.01 -35.76
CA LEU A 133 21.71 -2.43 -36.10
C LEU A 133 20.61 -3.43 -35.70
N GLU A 134 19.78 -3.02 -34.74
CA GLU A 134 18.64 -3.82 -34.32
C GLU A 134 17.55 -3.83 -35.40
N THR A 135 17.13 -5.03 -35.80
CA THR A 135 16.07 -5.27 -36.79
C THR A 135 14.73 -5.54 -36.14
N ALA A 136 13.67 -5.70 -36.94
CA ALA A 136 12.32 -6.14 -36.52
C ALA A 136 11.69 -5.29 -35.40
N GLY A 137 12.15 -4.07 -35.16
CA GLY A 137 11.58 -3.16 -34.19
C GLY A 137 11.77 -3.58 -32.72
N LYS A 138 12.72 -4.46 -32.41
CA LYS A 138 12.99 -5.04 -31.08
C LYS A 138 13.05 -3.99 -29.97
N ARG A 139 13.79 -2.89 -30.24
CA ARG A 139 13.89 -1.78 -29.27
C ARG A 139 12.50 -1.19 -28.94
N GLY A 140 11.66 -0.98 -29.93
CA GLY A 140 10.29 -0.46 -29.73
C GLY A 140 9.44 -1.42 -28.88
N ILE A 141 9.60 -2.73 -29.10
CA ILE A 141 8.89 -3.76 -28.33
C ILE A 141 9.36 -3.76 -26.88
N ARG A 142 10.67 -3.76 -26.63
CA ARG A 142 11.23 -3.68 -25.25
C ARG A 142 10.73 -2.45 -24.49
N ILE A 143 10.66 -1.29 -25.16
CA ILE A 143 10.14 -0.05 -24.56
C ILE A 143 8.66 -0.22 -24.18
N ARG A 144 7.83 -0.85 -25.02
CA ARG A 144 6.41 -1.06 -24.70
C ARG A 144 6.23 -2.03 -23.54
N GLU A 145 6.98 -3.13 -23.52
CA GLU A 145 7.01 -4.07 -22.40
C GLU A 145 7.36 -3.36 -21.08
N ALA A 146 8.47 -2.61 -21.07
CA ALA A 146 8.90 -1.85 -19.90
C ALA A 146 7.86 -0.79 -19.46
N ARG A 147 7.15 -0.16 -20.40
CA ARG A 147 6.05 0.78 -20.08
C ARG A 147 4.87 0.07 -19.42
N ASN A 148 4.47 -1.09 -19.89
CA ASN A 148 3.41 -1.89 -19.29
C ASN A 148 3.81 -2.34 -17.88
N LEU A 149 5.06 -2.79 -17.67
CA LEU A 149 5.58 -3.12 -16.34
C LEU A 149 5.60 -1.89 -15.41
N SER A 150 5.94 -0.71 -15.92
CA SER A 150 5.85 0.54 -15.15
C SER A 150 4.40 0.90 -14.83
N GLY A 151 3.45 0.67 -15.73
CA GLY A 151 2.01 0.81 -15.49
C GLY A 151 1.55 -0.11 -14.35
N ALA A 152 1.99 -1.37 -14.36
CA ALA A 152 1.70 -2.33 -13.29
C ALA A 152 2.25 -1.83 -11.94
N ALA A 153 3.49 -1.34 -11.88
CA ALA A 153 4.09 -0.78 -10.66
C ALA A 153 3.31 0.44 -10.12
N GLN A 154 2.77 1.30 -11.00
CA GLN A 154 1.92 2.42 -10.61
C GLN A 154 0.59 1.96 -9.99
N PHE A 155 -0.05 0.92 -10.55
CA PHE A 155 -1.26 0.34 -9.94
C PHE A 155 -0.96 -0.32 -8.59
N GLN A 156 0.20 -0.96 -8.45
CA GLN A 156 0.65 -1.53 -7.18
C GLN A 156 0.92 -0.44 -6.12
N LEU A 157 1.44 0.73 -6.51
CA LEU A 157 1.52 1.89 -5.61
C LEU A 157 0.13 2.34 -5.14
N GLY A 158 -0.84 2.41 -6.05
CA GLY A 158 -2.23 2.69 -5.71
C GLY A 158 -2.81 1.66 -4.74
N GLN A 159 -2.55 0.37 -4.97
CA GLN A 159 -2.97 -0.73 -4.08
C GLN A 159 -2.36 -0.58 -2.68
N THR A 160 -1.10 -0.22 -2.59
CA THR A 160 -0.43 0.04 -1.30
C THR A 160 -1.05 1.23 -0.58
N ALA A 161 -1.39 2.31 -1.29
CA ALA A 161 -2.10 3.45 -0.70
C ALA A 161 -3.49 3.06 -0.18
N TRP A 162 -4.22 2.22 -0.91
CA TRP A 162 -5.49 1.66 -0.46
C TRP A 162 -5.32 0.82 0.80
N ASN A 163 -4.32 -0.07 0.84
CA ASN A 163 -4.02 -0.93 1.99
C ASN A 163 -3.65 -0.12 3.24
N VAL A 164 -2.90 0.99 3.07
CA VAL A 164 -2.59 1.93 4.17
C VAL A 164 -3.87 2.56 4.72
N ARG A 165 -4.75 3.08 3.84
CA ARG A 165 -6.06 3.63 4.24
C ARG A 165 -6.89 2.61 5.04
N SER A 166 -7.03 1.40 4.53
CA SER A 166 -7.79 0.33 5.16
C SER A 166 -7.20 -0.09 6.50
N ARG A 167 -5.87 -0.18 6.59
CA ARG A 167 -5.16 -0.47 7.84
C ARG A 167 -5.46 0.58 8.91
N VAL A 168 -5.35 1.87 8.57
CA VAL A 168 -5.66 2.97 9.50
C VAL A 168 -7.11 2.88 9.97
N ARG A 169 -8.07 2.68 9.06
CA ARG A 169 -9.48 2.56 9.39
C ARG A 169 -9.77 1.40 10.36
N ARG A 170 -9.21 0.22 10.10
CA ARG A 170 -9.34 -0.94 11.00
C ARG A 170 -8.80 -0.64 12.41
N ARG A 171 -7.61 -0.03 12.50
CA ARG A 171 -7.00 0.30 13.79
C ARG A 171 -7.75 1.41 14.51
N PHE A 172 -8.25 2.40 13.77
CA PHE A 172 -9.11 3.45 14.31
C PHE A 172 -10.41 2.89 14.90
N ILE A 173 -11.13 2.03 14.18
CA ILE A 173 -12.35 1.36 14.67
C ILE A 173 -12.05 0.57 15.95
N ALA A 174 -10.95 -0.19 16.00
CA ALA A 174 -10.55 -0.95 17.18
C ALA A 174 -10.26 -0.04 18.38
N TYR A 175 -9.54 1.05 18.18
CA TYR A 175 -9.21 2.02 19.23
C TYR A 175 -10.47 2.71 19.79
N VAL A 176 -11.35 3.21 18.93
CA VAL A 176 -12.61 3.85 19.35
C VAL A 176 -13.51 2.86 20.11
N HIS A 177 -13.54 1.61 19.66
CA HIS A 177 -14.28 0.56 20.37
C HIS A 177 -13.72 0.31 21.77
N GLY A 178 -12.38 0.19 21.91
CA GLY A 178 -11.69 0.01 23.19
C GLY A 178 -12.06 1.12 24.20
N ILE A 179 -11.93 2.39 23.80
CA ILE A 179 -12.30 3.55 24.64
C ILE A 179 -13.75 3.45 25.12
N ARG A 180 -14.69 3.14 24.21
CA ARG A 180 -16.12 3.09 24.55
C ARG A 180 -16.45 1.92 25.46
N GLN A 181 -15.81 0.77 25.24
CA GLN A 181 -15.97 -0.42 26.07
C GLN A 181 -15.40 -0.21 27.47
N ALA A 182 -14.19 0.39 27.59
CA ALA A 182 -13.60 0.73 28.87
C ALA A 182 -14.52 1.64 29.70
N ARG A 183 -15.02 2.72 29.09
CA ARG A 183 -15.98 3.64 29.75
C ARG A 183 -17.28 2.96 30.18
N ASN A 184 -17.75 1.96 29.45
CA ASN A 184 -18.95 1.19 29.83
C ASN A 184 -18.67 0.27 31.02
N LEU A 185 -17.51 -0.40 31.02
CA LEU A 185 -17.07 -1.29 32.12
C LEU A 185 -16.74 -0.50 33.40
N GLU A 186 -16.14 0.68 33.32
CA GLU A 186 -15.96 1.58 34.47
C GLU A 186 -17.31 1.87 35.18
N LYS A 187 -18.37 2.11 34.41
CA LYS A 187 -19.72 2.28 34.95
C LYS A 187 -20.25 1.01 35.56
N GLU A 188 -19.98 -0.15 34.96
CA GLU A 188 -20.37 -1.46 35.50
C GLU A 188 -19.67 -1.71 36.86
N VAL A 189 -18.36 -1.52 36.95
CA VAL A 189 -17.58 -1.64 38.19
C VAL A 189 -18.15 -0.71 39.30
N ALA A 190 -18.49 0.52 38.93
CA ALA A 190 -19.09 1.47 39.89
C ALA A 190 -20.46 1.01 40.40
N VAL A 191 -21.29 0.38 39.55
CA VAL A 191 -22.59 -0.18 39.98
C VAL A 191 -22.38 -1.41 40.84
N ARG A 192 -21.49 -2.34 40.49
CA ARG A 192 -21.18 -3.55 41.27
C ARG A 192 -20.62 -3.21 42.64
N LEU A 193 -19.77 -2.17 42.75
CA LEU A 193 -19.29 -1.68 44.04
C LEU A 193 -20.44 -1.15 44.91
N ARG A 194 -21.46 -0.53 44.36
CA ARG A 194 -22.65 -0.08 45.11
C ARG A 194 -23.48 -1.28 45.57
N ILE A 195 -23.62 -2.32 44.77
CA ILE A 195 -24.28 -3.57 45.13
C ILE A 195 -23.55 -4.24 46.28
N LEU A 196 -22.24 -4.38 46.23
CA LEU A 196 -21.44 -4.94 47.30
C LEU A 196 -21.64 -4.19 48.64
N ARG A 197 -21.57 -2.82 48.58
CA ARG A 197 -21.81 -2.01 49.80
C ARG A 197 -23.22 -2.22 50.37
N LEU A 198 -24.23 -2.40 49.52
CA LEU A 198 -25.60 -2.67 49.98
C LEU A 198 -25.69 -4.05 50.68
N TRP A 199 -25.04 -5.08 50.12
CA TRP A 199 -25.01 -6.41 50.77
C TRP A 199 -24.21 -6.39 52.06
N GLN A 200 -23.12 -5.65 52.15
CA GLN A 200 -22.34 -5.45 53.39
C GLN A 200 -23.17 -4.78 54.48
N GLN A 201 -23.96 -3.76 54.13
CA GLN A 201 -24.87 -3.11 55.07
C GLN A 201 -25.95 -4.06 55.54
N ARG A 202 -26.63 -4.81 54.67
CA ARG A 202 -27.65 -5.77 55.02
C ARG A 202 -27.10 -6.94 55.87
N TYR A 203 -25.89 -7.41 55.60
CA TYR A 203 -25.23 -8.42 56.40
C TYR A 203 -24.96 -7.93 57.82
N ARG A 204 -24.44 -6.73 57.98
CA ARG A 204 -24.22 -6.13 59.31
C ARG A 204 -25.51 -5.93 60.14
N LEU A 205 -26.64 -5.75 59.48
CA LEU A 205 -27.95 -5.62 60.10
C LEU A 205 -28.63 -7.00 60.32
N GLY A 206 -27.98 -8.09 59.95
CA GLY A 206 -28.59 -9.43 60.08
C GLY A 206 -29.62 -9.78 59.00
N GLU A 207 -29.81 -8.88 58.01
CA GLU A 207 -30.85 -9.02 56.96
C GLU A 207 -30.38 -9.87 55.75
N SER A 208 -29.11 -10.33 55.74
CA SER A 208 -28.53 -11.08 54.63
C SER A 208 -27.48 -12.07 55.13
N SER A 209 -27.22 -13.12 54.33
CA SER A 209 -26.15 -14.09 54.60
C SER A 209 -24.81 -13.58 54.02
N ALA A 210 -23.68 -14.04 54.62
CA ALA A 210 -22.33 -13.81 54.13
C ALA A 210 -22.14 -14.31 52.69
N ILE A 211 -22.88 -15.33 52.28
CA ILE A 211 -22.85 -15.91 50.91
C ILE A 211 -23.21 -14.81 49.85
N LYS A 212 -24.20 -13.96 50.12
CA LYS A 212 -24.64 -12.90 49.19
C LYS A 212 -23.60 -11.79 49.12
N GLU A 213 -22.94 -11.43 50.24
CA GLU A 213 -21.83 -10.46 50.24
C GLU A 213 -20.66 -10.99 49.41
N GLU A 214 -20.27 -12.27 49.65
CA GLU A 214 -19.13 -12.84 48.93
C GLU A 214 -19.42 -13.00 47.42
N ALA A 215 -20.64 -13.41 47.03
CA ALA A 215 -21.04 -13.44 45.64
C ALA A 215 -20.94 -12.04 44.96
N ALA A 216 -21.38 -11.01 45.67
CA ALA A 216 -21.27 -9.62 45.15
C ALA A 216 -19.80 -9.17 45.04
N ARG A 217 -18.91 -9.62 45.94
CA ARG A 217 -17.47 -9.37 45.91
C ARG A 217 -16.83 -10.05 44.70
N ILE A 218 -17.12 -11.34 44.49
CA ILE A 218 -16.65 -12.11 43.31
C ILE A 218 -17.09 -11.41 42.02
N ASP A 219 -18.32 -10.96 41.94
CA ASP A 219 -18.84 -10.28 40.75
C ASP A 219 -18.16 -8.93 40.48
N LEU A 220 -17.81 -8.19 41.56
CA LEU A 220 -17.03 -6.98 41.42
C LEU A 220 -15.63 -7.27 40.87
N GLU A 221 -14.93 -8.26 41.39
CA GLU A 221 -13.58 -8.63 40.93
C GLU A 221 -13.60 -9.13 39.50
N ARG A 222 -14.61 -9.89 39.07
CA ARG A 222 -14.82 -10.28 37.66
C ARG A 222 -14.95 -9.05 36.76
N ALA A 223 -15.71 -8.04 37.19
CA ALA A 223 -15.87 -6.80 36.41
C ALA A 223 -14.55 -6.01 36.33
N ARG A 224 -13.74 -5.99 37.38
CA ARG A 224 -12.41 -5.38 37.39
C ARG A 224 -11.44 -6.08 36.46
N LEU A 225 -11.43 -7.43 36.46
CA LEU A 225 -10.62 -8.21 35.51
C LEU A 225 -10.97 -7.89 34.06
N LEU A 226 -12.26 -7.80 33.75
CA LEU A 226 -12.71 -7.41 32.39
C LEU A 226 -12.31 -5.99 32.05
N LEU A 227 -12.37 -5.05 33.00
CA LEU A 227 -11.95 -3.67 32.78
C LEU A 227 -10.43 -3.59 32.50
N ASN A 228 -9.61 -4.28 33.29
CA ASN A 228 -8.16 -4.32 33.11
C ASN A 228 -7.79 -4.86 31.73
N ALA A 229 -8.41 -5.98 31.30
CA ALA A 229 -8.18 -6.58 29.98
C ALA A 229 -8.57 -5.63 28.83
N VAL A 230 -9.66 -4.87 28.98
CA VAL A 230 -10.07 -3.90 27.96
C VAL A 230 -9.17 -2.67 27.95
N GLN A 231 -8.68 -2.20 29.08
CA GLN A 231 -7.72 -1.10 29.16
C GLN A 231 -6.37 -1.47 28.55
N GLU A 232 -5.88 -2.69 28.79
CA GLU A 232 -4.70 -3.23 28.09
C GLU A 232 -4.91 -3.26 26.58
N GLN A 233 -6.07 -3.78 26.12
CA GLN A 233 -6.41 -3.82 24.70
C GLN A 233 -6.56 -2.41 24.09
N GLU A 234 -7.06 -1.44 24.83
CA GLU A 234 -7.13 -0.03 24.41
C GLU A 234 -5.74 0.55 24.19
N ALA A 235 -4.83 0.37 25.16
CA ALA A 235 -3.44 0.82 25.05
C ALA A 235 -2.75 0.16 23.84
N ALA A 236 -2.88 -1.15 23.67
CA ALA A 236 -2.34 -1.85 22.51
C ALA A 236 -2.92 -1.34 21.18
N SER A 237 -4.22 -1.04 21.15
CA SER A 237 -4.87 -0.50 19.93
C SER A 237 -4.43 0.92 19.59
N ARG A 238 -4.06 1.74 20.59
CA ARG A 238 -3.48 3.08 20.41
C ARG A 238 -2.10 2.97 19.75
N VAL A 239 -1.24 2.09 20.25
CA VAL A 239 0.08 1.79 19.64
C VAL A 239 -0.10 1.32 18.19
N ALA A 240 -1.02 0.37 17.97
CA ALA A 240 -1.30 -0.16 16.63
C ALA A 240 -1.85 0.89 15.65
N LEU A 241 -2.60 1.88 16.14
CA LEU A 241 -3.07 3.03 15.34
C LEU A 241 -1.89 3.93 14.96
N ALA A 242 -1.01 4.29 15.91
CA ALA A 242 0.19 5.07 15.64
C ALA A 242 1.09 4.37 14.59
N GLN A 243 1.34 3.08 14.77
CA GLN A 243 2.10 2.26 13.82
C GLN A 243 1.46 2.24 12.42
N ALA A 244 0.12 2.13 12.33
CA ALA A 244 -0.57 2.15 11.04
C ALA A 244 -0.42 3.49 10.31
N MET A 245 -0.18 4.57 11.04
CA MET A 245 0.10 5.90 10.51
C MET A 245 1.59 6.15 10.21
N GLY A 246 2.48 5.22 10.56
CA GLY A 246 3.93 5.41 10.40
C GLY A 246 4.54 6.34 11.45
N LEU A 247 3.88 6.51 12.59
CA LEU A 247 4.29 7.40 13.69
C LEU A 247 4.66 6.61 14.95
N PRO A 248 5.57 7.11 15.79
CA PRO A 248 5.76 6.61 17.14
C PRO A 248 4.53 6.93 18.00
N GLU A 249 4.24 6.10 19.02
CA GLU A 249 3.08 6.29 19.89
C GLU A 249 3.04 7.67 20.55
N LYS A 250 4.20 8.17 21.00
CA LYS A 250 4.36 9.50 21.61
C LYS A 250 3.82 10.65 20.75
N ALA A 251 3.80 10.49 19.44
CA ALA A 251 3.23 11.49 18.53
C ALA A 251 1.72 11.69 18.72
N LEU A 252 1.02 10.74 19.37
CA LEU A 252 -0.41 10.81 19.67
C LEU A 252 -0.73 11.44 21.04
N ASP A 253 0.24 11.76 21.87
CA ASP A 253 -0.01 12.30 23.24
C ASP A 253 -0.69 13.65 23.22
N SER A 254 -0.36 14.49 22.24
CA SER A 254 -0.95 15.82 22.05
C SER A 254 -2.22 15.82 21.18
N VAL A 255 -2.68 14.65 20.72
CA VAL A 255 -3.72 14.53 19.71
C VAL A 255 -5.07 14.16 20.31
N ARG A 256 -6.09 14.99 20.09
CA ARG A 256 -7.48 14.60 20.37
C ARG A 256 -8.08 13.96 19.13
N ILE A 257 -8.42 12.67 19.21
CA ILE A 257 -9.05 11.92 18.14
C ILE A 257 -10.57 12.07 18.21
N SER A 258 -11.20 12.48 17.11
CA SER A 258 -12.67 12.52 16.98
C SER A 258 -13.20 11.12 16.69
N CYS A 259 -14.16 10.67 17.49
CA CYS A 259 -14.75 9.32 17.38
C CYS A 259 -16.11 9.29 16.63
N SER A 260 -16.54 10.40 16.02
CA SER A 260 -17.87 10.55 15.41
C SER A 260 -18.06 9.72 14.14
N ASP A 261 -16.97 9.43 13.42
CA ASP A 261 -17.02 8.80 12.09
C ASP A 261 -17.53 7.34 12.12
N VAL A 262 -17.43 6.68 13.28
CA VAL A 262 -17.90 5.29 13.46
C VAL A 262 -19.29 5.18 14.11
N ASP A 263 -19.98 6.29 14.34
CA ASP A 263 -21.30 6.28 14.99
C ASP A 263 -22.46 5.89 14.04
N LYS A 264 -22.24 6.05 12.74
CA LYS A 264 -23.27 5.80 11.72
C LYS A 264 -22.99 4.50 10.97
N ALA A 265 -24.02 3.67 10.85
CA ALA A 265 -24.02 2.51 9.96
C ALA A 265 -24.85 2.87 8.72
N PRO A 266 -24.29 2.90 7.51
CA PRO A 266 -25.05 3.12 6.28
C PRO A 266 -26.03 1.97 6.04
N SER A 267 -27.20 2.25 5.43
CA SER A 267 -28.15 1.21 5.06
C SER A 267 -27.62 0.36 3.90
N ALA A 268 -27.84 -0.95 3.95
CA ALA A 268 -27.49 -1.86 2.85
C ALA A 268 -28.28 -1.59 1.56
N ASP A 269 -29.48 -1.02 1.69
CA ASP A 269 -30.36 -0.71 0.55
C ASP A 269 -29.82 0.42 -0.34
N LEU A 270 -28.89 1.21 0.20
CA LEU A 270 -28.20 2.27 -0.54
C LEU A 270 -27.04 1.75 -1.40
N LEU A 271 -26.73 0.45 -1.34
CA LEU A 271 -25.63 -0.14 -2.09
C LEU A 271 -26.16 -0.76 -3.40
N PRO A 272 -25.87 -0.17 -4.57
CA PRO A 272 -26.27 -0.72 -5.87
C PRO A 272 -25.40 -1.94 -6.22
N VAL A 273 -25.78 -3.11 -5.72
CA VAL A 273 -24.97 -4.35 -5.75
C VAL A 273 -24.47 -4.77 -7.14
N PRO A 274 -25.30 -4.78 -8.20
CA PRO A 274 -24.81 -5.22 -9.51
C PRO A 274 -23.78 -4.27 -10.13
N SER A 275 -23.95 -2.96 -9.96
CA SER A 275 -23.00 -1.96 -10.47
C SER A 275 -21.70 -1.95 -9.68
N VAL A 276 -21.78 -2.14 -8.36
CA VAL A 276 -20.59 -2.23 -7.48
C VAL A 276 -19.78 -3.48 -7.78
N GLN A 277 -20.43 -4.63 -8.01
CA GLN A 277 -19.75 -5.86 -8.38
C GLN A 277 -19.06 -5.74 -9.74
N ARG A 278 -19.74 -5.16 -10.74
CA ARG A 278 -19.14 -4.93 -12.06
C ARG A 278 -17.98 -3.93 -11.99
N ALA A 279 -18.13 -2.87 -11.21
CA ALA A 279 -17.07 -1.89 -11.00
C ALA A 279 -15.85 -2.53 -10.33
N ALA A 280 -16.04 -3.44 -9.37
CA ALA A 280 -14.94 -4.18 -8.75
C ALA A 280 -14.16 -5.03 -9.78
N LEU A 281 -14.86 -5.74 -10.66
CA LEU A 281 -14.24 -6.60 -11.68
C LEU A 281 -13.48 -5.85 -12.78
N THR A 282 -13.69 -4.53 -12.90
CA THR A 282 -13.07 -3.72 -13.97
C THR A 282 -12.12 -2.63 -13.45
N ASN A 283 -12.38 -2.09 -12.27
CA ASN A 283 -11.71 -0.87 -11.79
C ASN A 283 -10.77 -1.11 -10.61
N ARG A 284 -10.81 -2.27 -9.96
CA ARG A 284 -9.86 -2.57 -8.88
C ARG A 284 -8.43 -2.45 -9.35
N LEU A 285 -7.58 -1.96 -8.46
CA LEU A 285 -6.18 -1.69 -8.78
C LEU A 285 -5.39 -2.97 -9.07
N ASP A 286 -5.69 -4.07 -8.38
CA ASP A 286 -5.11 -5.39 -8.64
C ASP A 286 -5.55 -5.98 -9.99
N ILE A 287 -6.80 -5.78 -10.40
CA ILE A 287 -7.29 -6.15 -11.74
C ILE A 287 -6.56 -5.35 -12.82
N ARG A 288 -6.40 -4.03 -12.62
CA ARG A 288 -5.68 -3.17 -13.55
C ARG A 288 -4.19 -3.50 -13.63
N GLU A 289 -3.56 -3.81 -12.48
CA GLU A 289 -2.18 -4.32 -12.43
C GLU A 289 -2.02 -5.60 -13.24
N ALA A 290 -2.94 -6.56 -13.08
CA ALA A 290 -2.90 -7.84 -13.81
C ALA A 290 -3.08 -7.64 -15.31
N LEU A 291 -3.90 -6.68 -15.76
CA LEU A 291 -4.02 -6.32 -17.18
C LEU A 291 -2.73 -5.74 -17.75
N GLU A 292 -2.04 -4.86 -17.02
CA GLU A 292 -0.74 -4.33 -17.47
C GLU A 292 0.33 -5.43 -17.53
N ARG A 293 0.34 -6.37 -16.57
CA ARG A 293 1.22 -7.55 -16.60
C ARG A 293 0.92 -8.49 -17.78
N TYR A 294 -0.36 -8.66 -18.10
CA TYR A 294 -0.75 -9.41 -19.29
C TYR A 294 -0.26 -8.71 -20.55
N ALA A 295 -0.46 -7.40 -20.68
CA ALA A 295 0.03 -6.61 -21.82
C ALA A 295 1.57 -6.66 -21.92
N ALA A 296 2.30 -6.69 -20.79
CA ALA A 296 3.74 -6.90 -20.79
C ALA A 296 4.12 -8.29 -21.35
N SER A 297 3.41 -9.35 -20.97
CA SER A 297 3.64 -10.70 -21.48
C SER A 297 3.35 -10.83 -22.98
N GLU A 298 2.40 -10.08 -23.50
CA GLU A 298 2.13 -9.96 -24.95
C GLU A 298 3.32 -9.32 -25.69
N GLU A 299 3.89 -8.23 -25.15
CA GLU A 299 5.06 -7.59 -25.75
C GLU A 299 6.30 -8.49 -25.62
N ALA A 300 6.47 -9.22 -24.50
CA ALA A 300 7.53 -10.22 -24.35
C ALA A 300 7.45 -11.32 -25.42
N LEU A 301 6.25 -11.84 -25.70
CA LEU A 301 6.07 -12.81 -26.79
C LEU A 301 6.40 -12.20 -28.17
N ARG A 302 5.99 -10.95 -28.41
CA ARG A 302 6.34 -10.21 -29.65
C ARG A 302 7.84 -10.03 -29.77
N LEU A 303 8.55 -9.78 -28.67
CA LEU A 303 10.00 -9.67 -28.66
C LEU A 303 10.67 -10.97 -29.07
N GLU A 304 10.23 -12.11 -28.51
CA GLU A 304 10.78 -13.42 -28.88
C GLU A 304 10.48 -13.79 -30.33
N ILE A 305 9.32 -13.39 -30.86
CA ILE A 305 9.01 -13.53 -32.30
C ILE A 305 9.93 -12.63 -33.13
N ALA A 306 10.19 -11.40 -32.69
CA ALA A 306 11.10 -10.49 -33.37
C ALA A 306 12.56 -10.97 -33.34
N ASN A 307 12.94 -11.75 -32.34
CA ASN A 307 14.28 -12.32 -32.18
C ASN A 307 14.60 -13.40 -33.24
N GLN A 308 13.61 -13.91 -33.97
CA GLN A 308 13.84 -14.75 -35.17
C GLN A 308 14.58 -14.00 -36.25
N TYR A 309 14.45 -12.68 -36.31
CA TYR A 309 15.13 -11.82 -37.27
C TYR A 309 16.47 -11.37 -36.69
N PRO A 310 17.61 -11.76 -37.28
CA PRO A 310 18.92 -11.38 -36.76
C PRO A 310 19.18 -9.90 -36.89
N ASN A 311 20.02 -9.37 -36.03
CA ASN A 311 20.53 -8.01 -36.17
C ASN A 311 21.55 -7.97 -37.30
N VAL A 312 21.67 -6.81 -37.95
CA VAL A 312 22.67 -6.56 -38.98
C VAL A 312 23.85 -5.85 -38.33
N HIS A 313 25.05 -6.31 -38.60
CA HIS A 313 26.28 -5.69 -38.15
C HIS A 313 26.96 -5.01 -39.35
N LEU A 314 27.21 -3.71 -39.28
CA LEU A 314 27.96 -2.96 -40.28
C LEU A 314 29.40 -2.78 -39.80
N GLY A 315 30.36 -3.20 -40.66
CA GLY A 315 31.78 -3.21 -40.33
C GLY A 315 32.62 -2.37 -41.29
N PRO A 316 32.64 -1.02 -41.19
CA PRO A 316 33.65 -0.24 -41.91
C PRO A 316 35.02 -0.51 -41.29
N GLY A 317 36.00 -0.76 -42.15
CA GLY A 317 37.35 -1.09 -41.75
C GLY A 317 38.41 -0.45 -42.62
N TYR A 318 39.61 -0.41 -42.08
CA TYR A 318 40.81 -0.01 -42.78
C TYR A 318 41.91 -1.02 -42.42
N ALA A 319 42.62 -1.46 -43.44
CA ALA A 319 43.82 -2.25 -43.25
C ALA A 319 45.00 -1.66 -44.06
N PHE A 320 46.17 -1.69 -43.48
CA PHE A 320 47.41 -1.49 -44.16
C PHE A 320 48.13 -2.85 -44.16
N ASP A 321 48.47 -3.34 -45.32
CA ASP A 321 49.15 -4.60 -45.49
C ASP A 321 50.14 -4.54 -46.63
N GLN A 322 51.42 -4.86 -46.36
CA GLN A 322 52.52 -4.87 -47.29
C GLN A 322 52.70 -3.62 -48.17
N GLY A 323 52.30 -2.43 -47.65
CA GLY A 323 52.37 -1.15 -48.37
C GLY A 323 51.06 -0.67 -48.93
N ASP A 324 50.05 -1.50 -49.00
CA ASP A 324 48.72 -1.16 -49.56
C ASP A 324 47.78 -0.64 -48.48
N ASN A 325 46.99 0.36 -48.86
CA ASN A 325 45.93 0.90 -48.03
C ASN A 325 44.59 0.32 -48.49
N ILE A 326 43.96 -0.52 -47.68
CA ILE A 326 42.73 -1.25 -47.98
C ILE A 326 41.58 -0.66 -47.18
N TRP A 327 40.58 -0.08 -47.86
CA TRP A 327 39.35 0.35 -47.25
C TRP A 327 38.28 -0.73 -47.49
N ALA A 328 37.65 -1.18 -46.44
CA ALA A 328 36.63 -2.22 -46.49
C ALA A 328 35.31 -1.72 -45.86
N LEU A 329 34.20 -2.11 -46.45
CA LEU A 329 32.88 -2.00 -45.83
C LEU A 329 32.24 -3.40 -45.89
N GLY A 330 32.17 -4.02 -44.74
CA GLY A 330 31.54 -5.31 -44.57
C GLY A 330 30.17 -5.21 -43.88
N PHE A 331 29.37 -6.24 -44.06
CA PHE A 331 28.22 -6.47 -43.21
C PHE A 331 28.22 -7.95 -42.79
N SER A 332 27.69 -8.21 -41.60
CA SER A 332 27.54 -9.57 -41.04
C SER A 332 26.11 -9.76 -40.54
N ILE A 333 25.52 -10.89 -40.84
CA ILE A 333 24.17 -11.28 -40.40
C ILE A 333 24.26 -12.73 -39.95
N PRO A 334 23.96 -13.07 -38.67
CA PRO A 334 23.80 -14.43 -38.23
C PRO A 334 22.66 -15.11 -39.02
N LEU A 335 22.91 -16.31 -39.55
CA LEU A 335 21.90 -17.06 -40.31
C LEU A 335 21.15 -18.02 -39.36
N PRO A 336 19.87 -17.80 -39.08
CA PRO A 336 19.10 -18.66 -38.18
C PRO A 336 18.67 -19.97 -38.82
N ILE A 337 19.64 -20.82 -39.23
CA ILE A 337 19.39 -22.09 -39.93
C ILE A 337 19.06 -23.18 -38.91
N LEU A 338 19.79 -23.26 -37.80
CA LEU A 338 19.64 -24.30 -36.78
C LEU A 338 18.70 -23.91 -35.65
N ASN A 339 18.63 -22.65 -35.33
CA ASN A 339 17.80 -22.10 -34.24
C ASN A 339 17.08 -20.84 -34.73
N GLN A 340 15.74 -20.91 -34.79
CA GLN A 340 14.85 -19.84 -35.17
C GLN A 340 14.08 -19.29 -33.92
N ASN A 341 14.68 -19.37 -32.75
CA ASN A 341 14.11 -18.92 -31.47
C ASN A 341 12.84 -19.68 -31.03
N GLN A 342 12.64 -20.93 -31.50
CA GLN A 342 11.41 -21.69 -31.25
C GLN A 342 11.17 -21.96 -29.76
N GLY A 343 12.23 -22.29 -28.99
CA GLY A 343 12.15 -22.54 -27.55
C GLY A 343 11.69 -21.33 -26.77
N PRO A 344 12.37 -20.17 -26.85
CA PRO A 344 11.96 -18.92 -26.20
C PRO A 344 10.55 -18.45 -26.62
N ILE A 345 10.16 -18.65 -27.89
CA ILE A 345 8.80 -18.34 -28.35
C ILE A 345 7.76 -19.23 -27.66
N ALA A 346 8.04 -20.54 -27.55
CA ALA A 346 7.14 -21.44 -26.84
C ALA A 346 7.00 -21.06 -25.36
N GLU A 347 8.12 -20.79 -24.68
CA GLU A 347 8.09 -20.31 -23.29
C GLU A 347 7.31 -18.99 -23.14
N ALA A 348 7.54 -18.01 -23.98
CA ALA A 348 6.83 -16.73 -23.93
C ALA A 348 5.33 -16.89 -24.18
N ARG A 349 4.93 -17.82 -25.04
CA ARG A 349 3.52 -18.19 -25.27
C ARG A 349 2.88 -18.76 -24.00
N GLU A 350 3.57 -19.67 -23.32
CA GLU A 350 3.05 -20.25 -22.08
C GLU A 350 3.04 -19.23 -20.93
N ARG A 351 4.02 -18.33 -20.83
CA ARG A 351 3.99 -17.21 -19.86
C ARG A 351 2.79 -16.30 -20.08
N ARG A 352 2.42 -16.01 -21.34
CA ARG A 352 1.19 -15.26 -21.66
C ARG A 352 -0.05 -16.04 -21.24
N THR A 353 -0.11 -17.35 -21.53
CA THR A 353 -1.22 -18.22 -21.11
C THR A 353 -1.34 -18.26 -19.59
N GLN A 354 -0.23 -18.32 -18.87
CA GLN A 354 -0.18 -18.24 -17.41
C GLN A 354 -0.72 -16.89 -16.90
N ALA A 355 -0.31 -15.78 -17.51
CA ALA A 355 -0.79 -14.44 -17.13
C ALA A 355 -2.31 -14.32 -17.31
N TYR A 356 -2.87 -14.88 -18.40
CA TYR A 356 -4.32 -14.95 -18.62
C TYR A 356 -5.02 -15.80 -17.55
N ALA A 357 -4.48 -16.96 -17.21
CA ALA A 357 -5.06 -17.82 -16.18
C ALA A 357 -5.05 -17.14 -14.79
N LEU A 358 -3.96 -16.46 -14.44
CA LEU A 358 -3.86 -15.67 -13.19
C LEU A 358 -4.88 -14.53 -13.17
N PHE A 359 -5.06 -13.82 -14.28
CA PHE A 359 -6.07 -12.77 -14.39
C PHE A 359 -7.50 -13.32 -14.18
N THR A 360 -7.83 -14.44 -14.82
CA THR A 360 -9.17 -15.08 -14.69
C THR A 360 -9.40 -15.57 -13.26
N ALA A 361 -8.39 -16.19 -12.64
CA ALA A 361 -8.45 -16.63 -11.24
C ALA A 361 -8.64 -15.44 -10.29
N LEU A 362 -7.95 -14.32 -10.53
CA LEU A 362 -8.13 -13.08 -9.76
C LEU A 362 -9.56 -12.55 -9.88
N GLN A 363 -10.12 -12.48 -11.08
CA GLN A 363 -11.52 -12.04 -11.28
C GLN A 363 -12.50 -12.92 -10.51
N PHE A 364 -12.32 -14.24 -10.55
CA PHE A 364 -13.17 -15.18 -9.79
C PHE A 364 -13.05 -14.96 -8.28
N HIS A 365 -11.82 -14.76 -7.79
CA HIS A 365 -11.58 -14.45 -6.38
C HIS A 365 -12.24 -13.14 -5.94
N VAL A 366 -12.11 -12.08 -6.75
CA VAL A 366 -12.76 -10.77 -6.50
C VAL A 366 -14.27 -10.90 -6.43
N MET A 367 -14.87 -11.67 -7.34
CA MET A 367 -16.33 -11.91 -7.34
C MET A 367 -16.77 -12.55 -6.02
N GLY A 368 -16.13 -13.64 -5.60
CA GLY A 368 -16.44 -14.31 -4.32
C GLY A 368 -16.19 -13.41 -3.11
N GLN A 369 -15.13 -12.58 -3.13
CA GLN A 369 -14.82 -11.63 -2.06
C GLN A 369 -15.91 -10.56 -1.90
N VAL A 370 -16.40 -10.00 -3.00
CA VAL A 370 -17.50 -9.01 -2.99
C VAL A 370 -18.79 -9.62 -2.45
N GLU A 371 -19.19 -10.81 -2.94
CA GLU A 371 -20.39 -11.51 -2.51
C GLU A 371 -20.35 -11.86 -1.02
N SER A 372 -19.25 -12.45 -0.56
CA SER A 372 -19.02 -12.79 0.84
C SER A 372 -19.06 -11.56 1.76
N SER A 373 -18.32 -10.50 1.39
CA SER A 373 -18.28 -9.26 2.17
C SER A 373 -19.66 -8.59 2.27
N LEU A 374 -20.45 -8.62 1.19
CA LEU A 374 -21.80 -8.10 1.19
C LEU A 374 -22.75 -8.92 2.08
N ALA A 375 -22.63 -10.26 2.04
CA ALA A 375 -23.42 -11.13 2.90
C ALA A 375 -23.12 -10.87 4.39
N HIS A 376 -21.83 -10.76 4.74
CA HIS A 376 -21.39 -10.42 6.11
C HIS A 376 -21.91 -9.04 6.55
N TYR A 377 -21.84 -8.04 5.68
CA TYR A 377 -22.34 -6.70 5.99
C TYR A 377 -23.84 -6.69 6.25
N ARG A 378 -24.65 -7.35 5.41
CA ARG A 378 -26.11 -7.49 5.60
C ARG A 378 -26.44 -8.21 6.92
N GLY A 379 -25.73 -9.29 7.25
CA GLY A 379 -25.88 -10.01 8.51
C GLY A 379 -25.54 -9.15 9.73
N ALA A 380 -24.44 -8.40 9.67
CA ALA A 380 -24.05 -7.47 10.72
C ALA A 380 -25.08 -6.36 10.93
N LEU A 381 -25.64 -5.79 9.86
CA LEU A 381 -26.72 -4.78 9.94
C LEU A 381 -27.99 -5.33 10.60
N LYS A 382 -28.40 -6.55 10.25
CA LYS A 382 -29.56 -7.21 10.87
C LYS A 382 -29.34 -7.35 12.38
N THR A 383 -28.18 -7.84 12.78
CA THR A 383 -27.79 -7.98 14.20
C THR A 383 -27.74 -6.64 14.91
N PHE A 384 -27.18 -5.60 14.27
CA PHE A 384 -27.12 -4.26 14.84
C PHE A 384 -28.53 -3.66 15.04
N ASN A 385 -29.45 -3.80 14.08
CA ASN A 385 -30.81 -3.31 14.19
C ASN A 385 -31.57 -4.01 15.33
N THR A 386 -31.40 -5.33 15.50
CA THR A 386 -31.97 -6.06 16.64
C THR A 386 -31.44 -5.53 17.98
N ASN A 387 -30.12 -5.33 18.09
CA ASN A 387 -29.48 -4.76 19.28
C ASN A 387 -29.94 -3.32 19.55
N ARG A 388 -30.21 -2.53 18.51
CA ARG A 388 -30.75 -1.16 18.65
C ARG A 388 -32.15 -1.15 19.27
N ILE A 389 -33.02 -2.07 18.83
CA ILE A 389 -34.37 -2.25 19.38
C ILE A 389 -34.27 -2.71 20.84
N LEU A 390 -33.44 -3.73 21.11
CA LEU A 390 -33.22 -4.23 22.48
C LEU A 390 -32.74 -3.11 23.41
N LEU A 391 -31.76 -2.31 22.98
CA LEU A 391 -31.24 -1.19 23.75
C LEU A 391 -32.34 -0.15 24.04
N ALA A 392 -33.20 0.15 23.10
CA ALA A 392 -34.33 1.08 23.30
C ALA A 392 -35.31 0.55 24.35
N ARG A 393 -35.68 -0.74 24.28
CA ARG A 393 -36.53 -1.42 25.26
C ARG A 393 -35.89 -1.46 26.65
N GLN A 394 -34.61 -1.81 26.74
CA GLN A 394 -33.87 -1.86 28.00
C GLN A 394 -33.75 -0.48 28.65
N LYS A 395 -33.54 0.59 27.87
CA LYS A 395 -33.60 1.98 28.37
C LYS A 395 -34.98 2.34 28.92
N ALA A 396 -36.06 1.94 28.27
CA ALA A 396 -37.43 2.17 28.72
C ALA A 396 -37.71 1.41 30.02
N TYR A 397 -37.31 0.12 30.11
CA TYR A 397 -37.41 -0.67 31.32
C TYR A 397 -36.68 -0.06 32.49
N GLN A 398 -35.42 0.32 32.32
CA GLN A 398 -34.61 0.96 33.37
C GLN A 398 -35.23 2.28 33.87
N ARG A 399 -35.85 3.09 32.97
CA ARG A 399 -36.58 4.29 33.36
C ARG A 399 -37.84 3.96 34.18
N MET A 400 -38.58 2.88 33.84
CA MET A 400 -39.75 2.42 34.58
C MET A 400 -39.34 1.98 36.01
N ILE A 401 -38.30 1.15 36.15
CA ILE A 401 -37.79 0.75 37.47
C ILE A 401 -37.31 1.96 38.28
N GLY A 402 -36.69 2.95 37.60
CA GLY A 402 -36.26 4.18 38.26
C GLY A 402 -37.43 5.01 38.84
N ARG A 403 -38.56 5.06 38.16
CA ARG A 403 -39.81 5.69 38.66
C ARG A 403 -40.36 4.94 39.85
N ARG A 404 -40.58 3.62 39.71
CA ARG A 404 -41.07 2.76 40.80
C ARG A 404 -40.18 2.80 42.05
N PHE A 405 -38.87 2.96 41.86
CA PHE A 405 -37.97 3.16 43.00
C PHE A 405 -38.22 4.52 43.69
N ALA A 406 -38.48 5.56 42.94
CA ALA A 406 -38.81 6.87 43.51
C ALA A 406 -40.17 6.89 44.24
N GLU A 407 -41.12 6.02 43.83
CA GLU A 407 -42.42 5.80 44.41
C GLU A 407 -42.36 4.82 45.61
N GLY A 408 -41.19 4.20 45.90
CA GLY A 408 -41.01 3.24 47.01
C GLY A 408 -41.52 1.83 46.72
N GLU A 409 -41.94 1.53 45.47
CA GLU A 409 -42.50 0.22 45.10
C GLU A 409 -41.44 -0.88 44.88
N VAL A 410 -40.19 -0.52 44.57
CA VAL A 410 -39.09 -1.44 44.39
C VAL A 410 -37.86 -1.03 45.21
N ASP A 411 -37.05 -2.02 45.59
CA ASP A 411 -35.88 -1.76 46.40
C ASP A 411 -34.68 -1.21 45.55
N ARG A 412 -33.66 -0.75 46.26
CA ARG A 412 -32.44 -0.19 45.66
C ARG A 412 -31.65 -1.23 44.83
N LEU A 413 -31.76 -2.54 45.23
CA LEU A 413 -31.08 -3.61 44.51
C LEU A 413 -31.69 -3.79 43.11
N ALA A 414 -33.03 -3.84 43.00
CA ALA A 414 -33.73 -3.92 41.72
C ALA A 414 -33.34 -2.76 40.78
N LEU A 415 -33.18 -1.53 41.32
CA LEU A 415 -32.70 -0.40 40.54
C LEU A 415 -31.26 -0.61 40.02
N LEU A 416 -30.35 -1.12 40.87
CA LEU A 416 -28.95 -1.36 40.48
C LEU A 416 -28.84 -2.50 39.47
N ASP A 417 -29.62 -3.58 39.63
CA ASP A 417 -29.68 -4.69 38.70
C ASP A 417 -30.21 -4.25 37.30
N SER A 418 -31.25 -3.40 37.27
CA SER A 418 -31.74 -2.83 36.03
C SER A 418 -30.66 -1.97 35.30
N ARG A 419 -29.80 -1.30 36.07
CA ARG A 419 -28.63 -0.54 35.52
C ARG A 419 -27.58 -1.47 34.95
N LEU A 420 -27.26 -2.59 35.64
CA LEU A 420 -26.33 -3.61 35.12
C LEU A 420 -26.84 -4.21 33.80
N ALA A 421 -28.11 -4.57 33.74
CA ALA A 421 -28.74 -5.10 32.53
C ALA A 421 -28.67 -4.08 31.36
N LEU A 422 -28.86 -2.79 31.64
CA LEU A 422 -28.68 -1.74 30.64
C LEU A 422 -27.23 -1.61 30.17
N LEU A 423 -26.24 -1.69 31.07
CA LEU A 423 -24.82 -1.63 30.73
C LEU A 423 -24.38 -2.85 29.91
N ALA A 424 -24.86 -4.04 30.23
CA ALA A 424 -24.64 -5.25 29.43
C ALA A 424 -25.23 -5.12 28.01
N THR A 425 -26.47 -4.61 27.91
CA THR A 425 -27.12 -4.36 26.60
C THR A 425 -26.37 -3.28 25.79
N LYS A 426 -25.85 -2.22 26.43
CA LYS A 426 -25.01 -1.21 25.78
C LYS A 426 -23.70 -1.82 25.25
N ARG A 427 -23.07 -2.73 25.99
CA ARG A 427 -21.86 -3.44 25.55
C ARG A 427 -22.13 -4.26 24.29
N ASN A 428 -23.25 -5.03 24.26
CA ASN A 428 -23.64 -5.81 23.09
C ASN A 428 -23.94 -4.91 21.87
N HIS A 429 -24.59 -3.76 22.08
CA HIS A 429 -24.84 -2.79 21.03
C HIS A 429 -23.55 -2.19 20.47
N LEU A 430 -22.58 -1.84 21.32
CA LEU A 430 -21.26 -1.37 20.89
C LEU A 430 -20.50 -2.43 20.07
N ALA A 431 -20.55 -3.71 20.51
CA ALA A 431 -19.96 -4.81 19.78
C ALA A 431 -20.62 -5.02 18.40
N ALA A 432 -21.96 -4.92 18.33
CA ALA A 432 -22.69 -5.01 17.07
C ALA A 432 -22.37 -3.86 16.13
N LEU A 433 -22.27 -2.61 16.63
CA LEU A 433 -21.85 -1.44 15.84
C LEU A 433 -20.42 -1.62 15.30
N MET A 434 -19.48 -2.08 16.15
CA MET A 434 -18.12 -2.36 15.71
C MET A 434 -18.09 -3.43 14.60
N ASN A 435 -18.91 -4.48 14.72
CA ASN A 435 -18.99 -5.53 13.70
C ASN A 435 -19.50 -4.98 12.36
N VAL A 436 -20.52 -4.10 12.38
CA VAL A 436 -20.99 -3.39 11.17
C VAL A 436 -19.87 -2.58 10.55
N GLN A 437 -19.11 -1.82 11.33
CA GLN A 437 -17.99 -1.01 10.81
C GLN A 437 -16.86 -1.86 10.22
N LYS A 438 -16.54 -3.01 10.83
CA LYS A 438 -15.57 -3.97 10.29
C LYS A 438 -16.02 -4.60 8.98
N THR A 439 -17.27 -5.05 8.93
CA THR A 439 -17.82 -5.67 7.70
C THR A 439 -18.00 -4.65 6.57
N LEU A 440 -18.32 -3.39 6.90
CA LEU A 440 -18.34 -2.30 5.93
C LEU A 440 -16.94 -2.04 5.35
N GLU A 441 -15.92 -2.01 6.20
CA GLU A 441 -14.54 -1.84 5.77
C GLU A 441 -14.11 -2.98 4.85
N SER A 442 -14.44 -4.25 5.21
CA SER A 442 -14.17 -5.41 4.36
C SER A 442 -14.90 -5.33 3.00
N LEU A 443 -16.11 -4.76 2.97
CA LEU A 443 -16.84 -4.53 1.72
C LEU A 443 -16.19 -3.41 0.89
N GLU A 444 -15.76 -2.31 1.52
CA GLU A 444 -15.00 -1.26 0.84
C GLU A 444 -13.69 -1.80 0.26
N ASP A 445 -12.98 -2.69 0.98
CA ASP A 445 -11.78 -3.35 0.49
C ASP A 445 -12.07 -4.27 -0.70
N ALA A 446 -13.17 -5.01 -0.64
CA ALA A 446 -13.56 -5.90 -1.72
C ALA A 446 -13.90 -5.16 -3.01
N VAL A 447 -14.45 -3.94 -2.93
CA VAL A 447 -14.82 -3.13 -4.10
C VAL A 447 -13.80 -2.04 -4.43
N GLN A 448 -12.89 -1.74 -3.51
CA GLN A 448 -11.91 -0.64 -3.57
C GLN A 448 -12.55 0.74 -3.86
N VAL A 449 -13.73 0.96 -3.29
CA VAL A 449 -14.45 2.23 -3.36
C VAL A 449 -14.91 2.63 -1.96
N PRO A 450 -14.68 3.90 -1.52
CA PRO A 450 -15.27 4.39 -0.28
C PRO A 450 -16.78 4.43 -0.38
N LEU A 451 -17.49 3.68 0.48
CA LEU A 451 -18.96 3.61 0.50
C LEU A 451 -19.57 4.63 1.47
N VAL A 452 -18.77 5.21 2.36
CA VAL A 452 -19.18 6.21 3.36
C VAL A 452 -18.30 7.46 3.20
N GLY A 453 -18.93 8.63 3.20
CA GLY A 453 -18.22 9.92 3.13
C GLY A 453 -18.10 10.53 1.73
N SER A 454 -18.60 9.90 0.68
CA SER A 454 -18.60 10.43 -0.69
C SER A 454 -19.81 11.32 -1.03
N SER A 455 -20.46 11.91 -0.04
CA SER A 455 -21.48 12.94 -0.30
C SER A 455 -20.79 14.23 -0.76
N GLY A 456 -20.36 14.27 -1.99
CA GLY A 456 -19.86 15.47 -2.63
C GLY A 456 -18.67 15.26 -3.56
N ARG A 457 -18.97 15.09 -4.85
CA ARG A 457 -18.09 15.10 -6.03
C ARG A 457 -17.35 13.81 -6.33
N GLY A 458 -17.71 13.22 -7.45
CA GLY A 458 -16.93 12.19 -8.13
C GLY A 458 -15.51 12.68 -8.39
N GLN A 459 -14.60 12.32 -7.51
CA GLN A 459 -13.18 12.34 -7.81
C GLN A 459 -12.83 10.95 -8.29
N ASP A 460 -12.63 10.87 -9.60
CA ASP A 460 -11.94 9.76 -10.24
C ASP A 460 -10.65 9.48 -9.47
N PRO A 461 -10.46 8.30 -8.87
CA PRO A 461 -9.23 7.97 -8.16
C PRO A 461 -8.08 7.64 -9.12
N SER A 462 -8.04 8.31 -10.28
CA SER A 462 -6.88 8.13 -11.16
C SER A 462 -5.66 8.78 -10.50
N PRO A 463 -4.61 8.02 -10.18
CA PRO A 463 -3.42 8.50 -9.46
C PRO A 463 -2.53 9.40 -10.32
N ARG A 464 -3.01 9.84 -11.51
CA ARG A 464 -2.13 10.35 -12.58
C ARG A 464 -1.54 11.74 -12.39
N LYS A 465 -1.88 12.54 -11.37
CA LYS A 465 -1.32 13.93 -11.32
C LYS A 465 -0.74 14.43 -9.99
N ASN A 466 -1.01 13.84 -8.84
CA ASN A 466 -0.61 14.46 -7.55
C ASN A 466 0.23 13.63 -6.58
N LEU A 467 0.53 12.36 -6.86
CA LEU A 467 1.35 11.51 -5.97
C LEU A 467 2.87 11.70 -6.16
N ASN A 468 3.31 12.39 -7.22
CA ASN A 468 4.73 12.56 -7.55
C ASN A 468 5.42 13.74 -6.84
N ARG A 469 4.75 14.50 -5.98
CA ARG A 469 5.41 15.54 -5.18
C ARG A 469 5.65 15.02 -3.77
N SER A 470 6.74 14.28 -3.59
CA SER A 470 7.28 13.92 -2.28
C SER A 470 8.17 15.07 -1.77
N PRO A 471 8.04 15.50 -0.52
CA PRO A 471 8.96 16.46 0.11
C PRO A 471 10.38 15.89 0.34
N PHE A 472 10.60 14.61 0.09
CA PHE A 472 11.90 13.95 0.30
C PHE A 472 12.94 14.21 -0.80
N HIS A 473 12.61 14.95 -1.87
CA HIS A 473 13.58 15.28 -2.92
C HIS A 473 14.49 16.49 -2.60
N ASP A 474 14.21 17.27 -1.54
CA ASP A 474 14.99 18.48 -1.23
C ASP A 474 16.23 18.26 -0.34
N HIS A 475 16.55 17.04 0.08
CA HIS A 475 17.78 16.75 0.81
C HIS A 475 18.96 16.27 -0.06
N ARG A 476 18.84 16.29 -1.41
CA ARG A 476 19.93 15.92 -2.32
C ARG A 476 20.76 17.08 -2.87
N SER A 477 20.55 18.31 -2.40
CA SER A 477 21.37 19.46 -2.79
C SER A 477 21.73 20.29 -1.56
N LYS A 478 22.71 19.84 -0.79
CA LYS A 478 23.68 20.67 -0.06
C LYS A 478 24.85 19.79 0.36
#